data_608f2c6602d5fd26465e4655d6ee155d
#
_entry.id   608f2c6602d5fd26465e4655d6ee155d
#
_cell.length_a   1.000
_cell.length_b   1.000
_cell.length_c   1.000
_cell.angle_alpha   90.00
_cell.angle_beta   90.00
_cell.angle_gamma   90.00
#
_symmetry.space_group_name_H-M   'P 1'
#
loop_
_entity.id
_entity.type
_entity.pdbx_description
1 polymer ?
#
loop_
_entity_poly.entity_id
_entity_poly.type
_entity_poly.pdbx_seq_one_letter_code
_entity_poly.pdbx_strand_id
1 'polypeptide(L)'
;NIYASDPDWPNQKGQLWLITPDAKVSLLETNMGTTNGIAVSEDGKRLYVNESAQLKVWVYDICPDGTLRNKRLFHTFEGYGMDGMKCDEKGNLYICRYDKGTIALLNPQGDLVEEIQLTGKQPSNLTFGGPDHRQCYVTLQDRGCFETFKAPYPGKEW
;
A
#
# COMPACT_ATOMS: atom_id res chain seq x y z
N ASN A 1 -11.87 2.51 -12.39
CA ASN A 1 -11.10 1.25 -12.34
C ASN A 1 -10.81 0.87 -10.91
N ILE A 2 -10.81 -0.43 -10.61
CA ILE A 2 -10.39 -1.00 -9.33
C ILE A 2 -9.18 -1.92 -9.62
N TYR A 3 -8.12 -1.75 -8.85
CA TYR A 3 -6.99 -2.68 -8.84
C TYR A 3 -7.08 -3.57 -7.61
N ALA A 4 -6.87 -4.87 -7.79
CA ALA A 4 -6.89 -5.84 -6.72
C ALA A 4 -5.63 -6.70 -6.71
N SER A 5 -5.13 -6.98 -5.52
CA SER A 5 -4.02 -7.91 -5.28
C SER A 5 -4.56 -9.22 -4.70
N ASP A 6 -4.07 -10.33 -5.20
CA ASP A 6 -4.34 -11.68 -4.70
C ASP A 6 -3.01 -12.29 -4.23
N PRO A 7 -2.84 -12.57 -2.94
CA PRO A 7 -1.54 -12.94 -2.37
C PRO A 7 -1.09 -14.37 -2.69
N ASP A 8 -2.00 -15.32 -2.90
CA ASP A 8 -1.70 -16.76 -2.98
C ASP A 8 -0.67 -17.17 -1.91
N TRP A 9 -0.99 -16.95 -0.64
CA TRP A 9 -0.09 -17.17 0.49
C TRP A 9 0.62 -18.52 0.48
N PRO A 10 -0.09 -19.65 0.20
CA PRO A 10 0.55 -20.97 0.25
C PRO A 10 1.63 -21.16 -0.82
N ASN A 11 1.44 -20.62 -2.02
CA ASN A 11 2.31 -20.85 -3.17
C ASN A 11 3.21 -19.65 -3.47
N GLN A 12 2.96 -18.48 -2.86
CA GLN A 12 3.65 -17.22 -3.13
C GLN A 12 3.67 -16.87 -4.63
N LYS A 13 2.51 -17.02 -5.27
CA LYS A 13 2.29 -16.74 -6.69
C LYS A 13 1.24 -15.66 -6.88
N GLY A 14 1.47 -14.54 -6.21
CA GLY A 14 0.56 -13.40 -6.22
C GLY A 14 0.20 -12.92 -7.60
N GLN A 15 -0.96 -12.30 -7.69
CA GLN A 15 -1.55 -11.80 -8.92
C GLN A 15 -2.04 -10.37 -8.76
N LEU A 16 -2.09 -9.62 -9.86
CA LEU A 16 -2.74 -8.31 -9.94
C LEU A 16 -3.87 -8.35 -10.96
N TRP A 17 -4.97 -7.75 -10.59
CA TRP A 17 -6.19 -7.71 -11.38
C TRP A 17 -6.67 -6.27 -11.59
N LEU A 18 -7.27 -6.02 -12.75
CA LEU A 18 -8.01 -4.81 -13.08
C LEU A 18 -9.49 -5.15 -13.21
N ILE A 19 -10.34 -4.37 -12.55
CA ILE A 19 -11.79 -4.40 -12.71
C ILE A 19 -12.22 -3.02 -13.22
N THR A 20 -12.77 -3.00 -14.41
CA THR A 20 -13.25 -1.77 -15.06
C THR A 20 -14.67 -1.40 -14.61
N PRO A 21 -15.14 -0.16 -14.82
CA PRO A 21 -16.49 0.27 -14.42
C PRO A 21 -17.63 -0.55 -15.04
N ASP A 22 -17.41 -1.18 -16.20
CA ASP A 22 -18.34 -2.11 -16.85
C ASP A 22 -18.21 -3.56 -16.31
N ALA A 23 -17.55 -3.72 -15.16
CA ALA A 23 -17.32 -4.99 -14.46
C ALA A 23 -16.50 -6.04 -15.25
N LYS A 24 -15.76 -5.62 -16.27
CA LYS A 24 -14.80 -6.50 -16.95
C LYS A 24 -13.58 -6.72 -16.04
N VAL A 25 -13.24 -7.99 -15.81
CA VAL A 25 -12.08 -8.41 -15.01
C VAL A 25 -10.95 -8.82 -15.95
N SER A 26 -9.76 -8.30 -15.71
CA SER A 26 -8.55 -8.62 -16.48
C SER A 26 -7.37 -8.90 -15.55
N LEU A 27 -6.65 -9.96 -15.83
CA LEU A 27 -5.41 -10.30 -15.15
C LEU A 27 -4.29 -9.41 -15.71
N LEU A 28 -3.60 -8.66 -14.84
CA LEU A 28 -2.52 -7.75 -15.23
C LEU A 28 -1.15 -8.38 -15.07
N GLU A 29 -0.93 -9.12 -13.97
CA GLU A 29 0.35 -9.76 -13.68
C GLU A 29 0.17 -11.04 -12.87
N THR A 30 1.09 -11.99 -13.05
CA THR A 30 1.13 -13.28 -12.33
C THR A 30 2.53 -13.56 -11.80
N ASN A 31 2.64 -14.59 -10.96
CA ASN A 31 3.92 -15.06 -10.41
C ASN A 31 4.69 -13.97 -9.65
N MET A 32 3.97 -13.03 -9.08
CA MET A 32 4.51 -12.15 -8.05
C MET A 32 4.73 -12.96 -6.75
N GLY A 33 5.43 -12.37 -5.80
CA GLY A 33 5.50 -12.93 -4.46
C GLY A 33 4.15 -12.86 -3.74
N THR A 34 4.17 -12.70 -2.42
CA THR A 34 2.96 -12.58 -1.61
C THR A 34 2.43 -11.15 -1.68
N THR A 35 1.71 -10.82 -2.74
CA THR A 35 1.11 -9.49 -2.92
C THR A 35 0.10 -9.19 -1.82
N ASN A 36 0.15 -7.99 -1.24
CA ASN A 36 -0.74 -7.57 -0.17
C ASN A 36 -1.19 -6.13 -0.39
N GLY A 37 -0.63 -5.15 0.32
CA GLY A 37 -1.01 -3.76 0.20
C GLY A 37 -0.93 -3.24 -1.24
N ILE A 38 -1.94 -2.48 -1.64
CA ILE A 38 -2.06 -1.86 -2.95
C ILE A 38 -2.57 -0.42 -2.81
N ALA A 39 -1.97 0.52 -3.53
CA ALA A 39 -2.37 1.93 -3.50
C ALA A 39 -2.15 2.61 -4.85
N VAL A 40 -3.11 3.45 -5.25
CA VAL A 40 -2.96 4.34 -6.41
C VAL A 40 -2.47 5.70 -5.93
N SER A 41 -1.50 6.30 -6.65
CA SER A 41 -1.02 7.65 -6.36
C SER A 41 -2.13 8.70 -6.48
N GLU A 42 -1.93 9.88 -5.87
CA GLU A 42 -2.91 10.97 -5.88
C GLU A 42 -3.30 11.39 -7.30
N ASP A 43 -2.33 11.50 -8.18
CA ASP A 43 -2.54 11.88 -9.59
C ASP A 43 -3.12 10.76 -10.47
N GLY A 44 -3.35 9.57 -9.90
CA GLY A 44 -3.90 8.40 -10.61
C GLY A 44 -2.95 7.76 -11.62
N LYS A 45 -1.66 8.14 -11.63
CA LYS A 45 -0.71 7.69 -12.67
C LYS A 45 0.19 6.53 -12.24
N ARG A 46 0.25 6.22 -10.95
CA ARG A 46 1.10 5.15 -10.40
C ARG A 46 0.28 4.18 -9.57
N LEU A 47 0.63 2.91 -9.65
CA LEU A 47 0.14 1.87 -8.76
C LEU A 47 1.32 1.35 -7.94
N TYR A 48 1.18 1.34 -6.63
CA TYR A 48 2.11 0.71 -5.71
C TYR A 48 1.54 -0.62 -5.24
N VAL A 49 2.40 -1.64 -5.17
CA VAL A 49 2.04 -2.97 -4.67
C VAL A 49 3.18 -3.49 -3.81
N ASN A 50 2.89 -3.98 -2.60
CA ASN A 50 3.90 -4.66 -1.83
C ASN A 50 3.81 -6.19 -1.96
N GLU A 51 4.94 -6.85 -1.87
CA GLU A 51 5.11 -8.28 -1.68
C GLU A 51 5.56 -8.51 -0.23
N SER A 52 4.61 -8.87 0.64
CA SER A 52 4.79 -8.86 2.08
C SER A 52 5.93 -9.77 2.55
N ALA A 53 5.96 -11.03 2.11
CA ALA A 53 6.99 -11.99 2.50
C ALA A 53 8.35 -11.72 1.83
N GLN A 54 8.37 -11.14 0.64
CA GLN A 54 9.58 -10.79 -0.11
C GLN A 54 10.15 -9.43 0.29
N LEU A 55 9.44 -8.67 1.13
CA LEU A 55 9.84 -7.38 1.68
C LEU A 55 10.08 -6.29 0.61
N LYS A 56 9.39 -6.39 -0.53
CA LYS A 56 9.55 -5.48 -1.69
C LYS A 56 8.31 -4.64 -1.90
N VAL A 57 8.51 -3.41 -2.30
CA VAL A 57 7.47 -2.52 -2.82
C VAL A 57 7.77 -2.25 -4.28
N TRP A 58 6.79 -2.53 -5.14
CA TRP A 58 6.85 -2.27 -6.57
C TRP A 58 6.03 -1.03 -6.92
N VAL A 59 6.44 -0.33 -7.96
CA VAL A 59 5.66 0.75 -8.57
C VAL A 59 5.52 0.51 -10.07
N TYR A 60 4.31 0.78 -10.58
CA TYR A 60 3.94 0.69 -11.99
C TYR A 60 3.44 2.05 -12.46
N ASP A 61 3.59 2.33 -13.75
CA ASP A 61 2.85 3.41 -14.40
C ASP A 61 1.49 2.87 -14.86
N ILE A 62 0.41 3.62 -14.60
CA ILE A 62 -0.94 3.31 -15.05
C ILE A 62 -1.14 3.94 -16.43
N CYS A 63 -1.53 3.12 -17.41
CA CYS A 63 -1.89 3.58 -18.74
C CYS A 63 -3.32 4.16 -18.78
N PRO A 64 -3.70 4.95 -19.79
CA PRO A 64 -5.05 5.50 -19.92
C PRO A 64 -6.17 4.45 -19.98
N ASP A 65 -5.88 3.25 -20.47
CA ASP A 65 -6.80 2.10 -20.51
C ASP A 65 -6.84 1.31 -19.19
N GLY A 66 -6.06 1.72 -18.18
CA GLY A 66 -5.95 1.06 -16.87
C GLY A 66 -4.91 -0.07 -16.83
N THR A 67 -4.30 -0.46 -17.95
CA THR A 67 -3.21 -1.44 -17.92
C THR A 67 -1.96 -0.88 -17.25
N LEU A 68 -1.05 -1.77 -16.84
CA LEU A 68 0.18 -1.41 -16.13
C LEU A 68 1.40 -1.56 -17.03
N ARG A 69 2.38 -0.67 -16.85
CA ARG A 69 3.69 -0.75 -17.53
C ARG A 69 4.82 -0.27 -16.61
N ASN A 70 6.05 -0.42 -17.10
CA ASN A 70 7.26 0.09 -16.43
C ASN A 70 7.36 -0.32 -14.95
N LYS A 71 7.14 -1.62 -14.66
CA LYS A 71 7.38 -2.18 -13.32
C LYS A 71 8.80 -1.87 -12.88
N ARG A 72 8.95 -1.32 -11.69
CA ARG A 72 10.26 -1.07 -11.08
C ARG A 72 10.22 -1.23 -9.57
N LEU A 73 11.34 -1.63 -9.00
CA LEU A 73 11.49 -1.70 -7.56
C LEU A 73 11.42 -0.27 -6.98
N PHE A 74 10.53 -0.07 -6.01
CA PHE A 74 10.36 1.22 -5.35
C PHE A 74 11.11 1.27 -4.02
N HIS A 75 10.99 0.19 -3.21
CA HIS A 75 11.70 0.06 -1.93
C HIS A 75 11.90 -1.41 -1.56
N THR A 76 12.91 -1.68 -0.74
CA THR A 76 13.12 -2.98 -0.10
C THR A 76 13.33 -2.77 1.38
N PHE A 77 12.59 -3.49 2.21
CA PHE A 77 12.75 -3.46 3.66
C PHE A 77 13.66 -4.58 4.17
N GLU A 78 14.21 -4.38 5.36
CA GLU A 78 14.90 -5.42 6.13
C GLU A 78 13.97 -5.94 7.21
N GLY A 79 13.54 -7.21 7.10
CA GLY A 79 12.67 -7.87 8.07
C GLY A 79 11.26 -7.30 8.17
N TYR A 80 10.39 -8.03 8.83
CA TYR A 80 8.98 -7.75 9.09
C TYR A 80 8.12 -7.59 7.82
N GLY A 81 6.91 -8.15 7.86
CA GLY A 81 5.96 -8.08 6.77
C GLY A 81 5.41 -6.69 6.50
N MET A 82 4.72 -6.59 5.39
CA MET A 82 3.94 -5.41 5.02
C MET A 82 2.48 -5.81 4.81
N ASP A 83 1.56 -4.90 5.17
CA ASP A 83 0.14 -5.07 4.93
C ASP A 83 -0.41 -3.87 4.15
N GLY A 84 -1.53 -3.31 4.51
CA GLY A 84 -2.16 -2.20 3.80
C GLY A 84 -1.27 -0.96 3.65
N MET A 85 -1.57 -0.16 2.64
CA MET A 85 -0.86 1.10 2.34
C MET A 85 -1.78 2.16 1.75
N LYS A 86 -1.41 3.43 1.94
CA LYS A 86 -2.10 4.61 1.38
C LYS A 86 -1.10 5.68 0.98
N CYS A 87 -1.48 6.51 -0.01
CA CYS A 87 -0.74 7.71 -0.39
C CYS A 87 -1.34 8.96 0.25
N ASP A 88 -0.50 9.96 0.51
CA ASP A 88 -0.93 11.33 0.76
C ASP A 88 -0.89 12.19 -0.53
N GLU A 89 -1.37 13.43 -0.45
CA GLU A 89 -1.43 14.38 -1.58
C GLU A 89 -0.05 14.77 -2.14
N LYS A 90 1.04 14.60 -1.38
CA LYS A 90 2.41 14.85 -1.82
C LYS A 90 3.05 13.63 -2.47
N GLY A 91 2.31 12.51 -2.54
CA GLY A 91 2.78 11.25 -3.10
C GLY A 91 3.67 10.44 -2.16
N ASN A 92 3.70 10.77 -0.87
CA ASN A 92 4.34 9.90 0.11
C ASN A 92 3.47 8.65 0.31
N LEU A 93 4.12 7.51 0.53
CA LEU A 93 3.47 6.21 0.72
C LEU A 93 3.61 5.77 2.18
N TYR A 94 2.49 5.55 2.84
CA TYR A 94 2.37 5.03 4.20
C TYR A 94 2.11 3.53 4.13
N ILE A 95 2.93 2.73 4.81
CA ILE A 95 2.90 1.26 4.75
C ILE A 95 2.82 0.68 6.16
N CYS A 96 1.82 -0.15 6.41
CA CYS A 96 1.72 -0.93 7.64
C CYS A 96 2.84 -1.97 7.70
N ARG A 97 3.72 -1.88 8.72
CA ARG A 97 4.80 -2.83 8.97
C ARG A 97 4.34 -3.87 9.99
N TYR A 98 3.73 -4.96 9.47
CA TYR A 98 3.16 -6.05 10.27
C TYR A 98 4.25 -6.75 11.08
N ASP A 99 3.96 -7.07 12.34
CA ASP A 99 4.86 -7.58 13.39
C ASP A 99 5.96 -6.61 13.85
N LYS A 100 6.26 -5.54 13.12
CA LYS A 100 7.16 -4.47 13.59
C LYS A 100 6.41 -3.47 14.49
N GLY A 101 5.15 -3.20 14.18
CA GLY A 101 4.33 -2.23 14.90
C GLY A 101 4.65 -0.78 14.54
N THR A 102 4.96 -0.53 13.28
CA THR A 102 5.21 0.82 12.77
C THR A 102 4.43 1.08 11.48
N ILE A 103 4.27 2.36 11.14
CA ILE A 103 3.94 2.81 9.80
C ILE A 103 5.21 3.39 9.17
N ALA A 104 5.68 2.78 8.09
CA ALA A 104 6.79 3.32 7.32
C ALA A 104 6.26 4.40 6.36
N LEU A 105 6.92 5.56 6.35
CA LEU A 105 6.68 6.67 5.43
C LEU A 105 7.78 6.72 4.38
N LEU A 106 7.43 6.44 3.13
CA LEU A 106 8.34 6.57 1.99
C LEU A 106 8.02 7.84 1.21
N ASN A 107 9.07 8.58 0.78
CA ASN A 107 8.90 9.72 -0.12
C ASN A 107 8.59 9.26 -1.57
N PRO A 108 8.25 10.18 -2.51
CA PRO A 108 7.97 9.83 -3.90
C PRO A 108 9.15 9.21 -4.68
N GLN A 109 10.37 9.25 -4.13
CA GLN A 109 11.56 8.61 -4.67
C GLN A 109 11.76 7.18 -4.14
N GLY A 110 11.01 6.79 -3.09
CA GLY A 110 11.11 5.48 -2.46
C GLY A 110 12.06 5.45 -1.25
N ASP A 111 12.57 6.60 -0.81
CA ASP A 111 13.42 6.66 0.38
C ASP A 111 12.57 6.61 1.64
N LEU A 112 13.01 5.86 2.65
CA LEU A 112 12.38 5.84 3.97
C LEU A 112 12.67 7.14 4.70
N VAL A 113 11.62 7.94 4.95
CA VAL A 113 11.71 9.24 5.63
C VAL A 113 11.53 9.07 7.14
N GLU A 114 10.57 8.24 7.54
CA GLU A 114 10.20 8.07 8.95
C GLU A 114 9.57 6.68 9.18
N GLU A 115 9.69 6.17 10.38
CA GLU A 115 8.87 5.08 10.90
C GLU A 115 8.10 5.54 12.14
N ILE A 116 6.79 5.68 12.00
CA ILE A 116 5.88 6.12 13.06
C ILE A 116 5.59 4.92 13.95
N GLN A 117 6.02 4.99 15.21
CA GLN A 117 5.84 3.90 16.17
C GLN A 117 4.38 3.83 16.65
N LEU A 118 3.82 2.62 16.65
CA LEU A 118 2.52 2.29 17.22
C LEU A 118 2.69 1.52 18.54
N THR A 119 1.62 1.47 19.34
CA THR A 119 1.58 0.62 20.55
C THR A 119 1.38 -0.85 20.18
N GLY A 120 0.48 -1.12 19.23
CA GLY A 120 0.26 -2.46 18.69
C GLY A 120 1.36 -2.90 17.74
N LYS A 121 1.51 -4.21 17.55
CA LYS A 121 2.56 -4.80 16.73
C LYS A 121 2.09 -5.23 15.34
N GLN A 122 0.77 -5.37 15.14
CA GLN A 122 0.20 -5.90 13.90
C GLN A 122 -0.72 -4.89 13.21
N PRO A 123 -0.17 -3.75 12.72
CA PRO A 123 -0.94 -2.84 11.89
C PRO A 123 -1.31 -3.54 10.57
N SER A 124 -2.61 -3.59 10.25
CA SER A 124 -3.10 -4.30 9.07
C SER A 124 -3.52 -3.37 7.94
N ASN A 125 -4.09 -2.21 8.25
CA ASN A 125 -4.46 -1.23 7.22
C ASN A 125 -4.52 0.18 7.84
N LEU A 126 -4.57 1.19 6.97
CA LEU A 126 -4.72 2.58 7.39
C LEU A 126 -5.60 3.36 6.42
N THR A 127 -6.18 4.44 6.93
CA THR A 127 -6.91 5.41 6.12
C THR A 127 -6.74 6.81 6.68
N PHE A 128 -6.92 7.81 5.83
CA PHE A 128 -6.94 9.20 6.21
C PHE A 128 -8.38 9.67 6.46
N GLY A 129 -8.55 10.67 7.34
CA GLY A 129 -9.82 11.27 7.64
C GLY A 129 -9.66 12.50 8.55
N GLY A 130 -10.73 12.85 9.24
CA GLY A 130 -10.81 14.09 10.03
C GLY A 130 -11.09 15.31 9.14
N PRO A 131 -11.33 16.50 9.76
CA PRO A 131 -11.74 17.70 9.02
C PRO A 131 -10.70 18.23 8.03
N ASP A 132 -9.43 17.96 8.28
CA ASP A 132 -8.28 18.37 7.44
C ASP A 132 -7.66 17.20 6.67
N HIS A 133 -8.32 16.02 6.64
CA HIS A 133 -7.86 14.77 6.00
C HIS A 133 -6.44 14.33 6.39
N ARG A 134 -5.94 14.80 7.54
CA ARG A 134 -4.60 14.48 8.06
C ARG A 134 -4.61 13.50 9.22
N GLN A 135 -5.78 13.17 9.75
CA GLN A 135 -5.88 12.16 10.81
C GLN A 135 -5.79 10.77 10.20
N CYS A 136 -4.71 10.06 10.47
CA CYS A 136 -4.55 8.67 10.11
C CYS A 136 -5.20 7.77 11.15
N TYR A 137 -5.95 6.77 10.68
CA TYR A 137 -6.55 5.70 11.48
C TYR A 137 -5.92 4.38 11.04
N VAL A 138 -5.31 3.66 11.96
CA VAL A 138 -4.59 2.40 11.70
C VAL A 138 -5.28 1.27 12.45
N THR A 139 -5.72 0.23 11.73
CA THR A 139 -6.28 -0.98 12.35
C THR A 139 -5.17 -1.87 12.90
N LEU A 140 -5.35 -2.39 14.11
CA LEU A 140 -4.40 -3.25 14.80
C LEU A 140 -5.03 -4.63 15.08
N GLN A 141 -4.52 -5.66 14.43
CA GLN A 141 -5.05 -7.01 14.54
C GLN A 141 -4.78 -7.60 15.93
N ASP A 142 -3.58 -7.41 16.46
CA ASP A 142 -3.14 -7.96 17.76
C ASP A 142 -3.90 -7.37 18.96
N ARG A 143 -4.51 -6.20 18.79
CA ARG A 143 -5.23 -5.51 19.86
C ARG A 143 -6.73 -5.39 19.64
N GLY A 144 -7.24 -5.74 18.46
CA GLY A 144 -8.67 -5.61 18.11
C GLY A 144 -9.18 -4.17 18.18
N CYS A 145 -8.35 -3.18 17.88
CA CYS A 145 -8.66 -1.75 17.95
C CYS A 145 -8.03 -0.99 16.77
N PHE A 146 -8.16 0.32 16.79
CA PHE A 146 -7.37 1.20 15.92
C PHE A 146 -6.58 2.21 16.76
N GLU A 147 -5.44 2.64 16.23
CA GLU A 147 -4.66 3.76 16.74
C GLU A 147 -4.69 4.90 15.74
N THR A 148 -4.38 6.10 16.19
CA THR A 148 -4.39 7.28 15.32
C THR A 148 -3.14 8.12 15.51
N PHE A 149 -2.73 8.77 14.42
CA PHE A 149 -1.69 9.80 14.45
C PHE A 149 -2.03 10.91 13.44
N LYS A 150 -1.37 12.06 13.55
CA LYS A 150 -1.56 13.16 12.60
C LYS A 150 -0.45 13.14 11.56
N ALA A 151 -0.84 12.97 10.29
CA ALA A 151 0.08 13.03 9.16
C ALA A 151 0.50 14.47 8.82
N PRO A 152 1.69 14.69 8.23
CA PRO A 152 2.14 16.02 7.80
C PRO A 152 1.30 16.59 6.65
N TYR A 153 0.72 15.75 5.79
CA TYR A 153 -0.09 16.15 4.64
C TYR A 153 -1.41 15.37 4.61
N PRO A 154 -2.45 15.94 3.98
CA PRO A 154 -3.72 15.25 3.80
C PRO A 154 -3.57 13.96 2.98
N GLY A 155 -4.39 12.96 3.28
CA GLY A 155 -4.56 11.82 2.41
C GLY A 155 -5.43 12.16 1.21
N LYS A 156 -5.41 11.27 0.21
CA LYS A 156 -6.25 11.39 -0.98
C LYS A 156 -7.73 11.36 -0.60
N GLU A 157 -8.48 12.32 -1.10
CA GLU A 157 -9.95 12.28 -1.08
C GLU A 157 -10.46 11.32 -2.18
N TRP A 158 -11.51 10.56 -1.88
CA TRP A 158 -12.18 9.63 -2.79
C TRP A 158 -13.55 10.15 -3.20
#